data_b85f2eca9d6aec3c6844d3486e6e7855
#
_entry.id   b85f2eca9d6aec3c6844d3486e6e7855
#
_cell.length_a   1.000
_cell.length_b   1.000
_cell.length_c   1.000
_cell.angle_alpha   90.00
_cell.angle_beta   90.00
_cell.angle_gamma   90.00
#
_symmetry.space_group_name_H-M   'P 1'
#
loop_
_entity.id
_entity.type
_entity.pdbx_description
1 polymer ?
#
loop_
_entity_poly.entity_id
_entity_poly.type
_entity_poly.pdbx_seq_one_letter_code
_entity_poly.pdbx_strand_id
1 'polypeptide(L)'
;MDSEKVIKRDNEYVLHTYNRNPIALEKGHGLYAEGPEGQKYLDFTSGIGVNSLGYCDLTWAEAVSEQAHKLQHTSNLYYTAPCGKLAKKLCKRTGMNKVFFGNSGAEANEAV
;
A
#
# COMPACT_ATOMS: atom_id res chain seq x y z
N MET A 1 -12.94 -17.28 7.43
CA MET A 1 -11.82 -18.24 7.75
C MET A 1 -11.36 -17.82 9.12
N ASP A 2 -11.03 -18.74 10.04
CA ASP A 2 -10.56 -18.36 11.37
C ASP A 2 -9.06 -17.98 11.37
N SER A 3 -8.65 -17.24 12.37
CA SER A 3 -7.26 -16.76 12.52
C SER A 3 -6.23 -17.89 12.52
N GLU A 4 -6.53 -19.02 13.15
CA GLU A 4 -5.62 -20.17 13.19
C GLU A 4 -5.34 -20.73 11.80
N LYS A 5 -6.36 -20.85 10.95
CA LYS A 5 -6.18 -21.31 9.56
C LYS A 5 -5.40 -20.32 8.69
N VAL A 6 -5.59 -19.01 8.92
CA VAL A 6 -4.83 -17.98 8.22
C VAL A 6 -3.35 -18.09 8.59
N ILE A 7 -3.03 -18.11 9.89
CA ILE A 7 -1.67 -18.19 10.42
C ILE A 7 -1.00 -19.51 10.01
N LYS A 8 -1.71 -20.63 10.11
CA LYS A 8 -1.17 -21.93 9.70
C LYS A 8 -0.79 -21.95 8.22
N ARG A 9 -1.64 -21.40 7.35
CA ARG A 9 -1.37 -21.32 5.91
C ARG A 9 -0.18 -20.43 5.61
N ASP A 10 -0.06 -19.27 6.27
CA ASP A 10 1.09 -18.39 6.13
C ASP A 10 2.39 -19.11 6.55
N ASN A 11 2.37 -19.77 7.70
CA ASN A 11 3.52 -20.52 8.21
C ASN A 11 3.96 -21.68 7.30
N GLU A 12 3.01 -22.27 6.58
CA GLU A 12 3.28 -23.40 5.66
C GLU A 12 3.87 -22.95 4.32
N TYR A 13 3.42 -21.82 3.78
CA TYR A 13 3.72 -21.43 2.38
C TYR A 13 4.50 -20.15 2.22
N VAL A 14 4.63 -19.30 3.26
CA VAL A 14 5.38 -18.04 3.18
C VAL A 14 6.72 -18.17 3.87
N LEU A 15 7.80 -17.80 3.17
CA LEU A 15 9.13 -17.77 3.75
C LEU A 15 9.18 -16.78 4.91
N HIS A 16 9.64 -17.24 6.09
CA HIS A 16 9.71 -16.44 7.31
C HIS A 16 10.92 -15.50 7.32
N THR A 17 10.81 -14.41 6.59
CA THR A 17 11.77 -13.30 6.62
C THR A 17 11.46 -12.27 7.71
N TYR A 18 10.25 -12.33 8.27
CA TYR A 18 9.77 -11.48 9.37
C TYR A 18 9.16 -12.30 10.49
N ASN A 19 9.37 -11.85 11.72
CA ASN A 19 8.68 -12.41 12.89
C ASN A 19 7.34 -11.67 13.06
N ARG A 20 6.24 -12.27 12.60
CA ARG A 20 4.89 -11.68 12.65
C ARG A 20 4.27 -11.81 14.04
N ASN A 21 3.50 -10.80 14.44
CA ASN A 21 2.61 -10.96 15.58
C ASN A 21 1.53 -12.00 15.25
N PRO A 22 1.11 -12.85 16.23
CA PRO A 22 0.13 -13.91 16.00
C PRO A 22 -1.31 -13.36 15.90
N ILE A 23 -1.52 -12.39 15.03
CA ILE A 23 -2.80 -11.72 14.80
C ILE A 23 -3.11 -11.81 13.31
N ALA A 24 -4.25 -12.38 12.96
CA ALA A 24 -4.76 -12.31 11.59
C ALA A 24 -5.70 -11.10 11.45
N LEU A 25 -5.54 -10.34 10.39
CA LEU A 25 -6.40 -9.20 10.05
C LEU A 25 -7.09 -9.48 8.71
N GLU A 26 -8.37 -9.16 8.60
CA GLU A 26 -9.19 -9.44 7.41
C GLU A 26 -9.79 -8.18 6.79
N LYS A 27 -10.20 -7.23 7.61
CA LYS A 27 -10.85 -6.00 7.18
C LYS A 27 -10.29 -4.80 7.94
N GLY A 28 -10.59 -3.61 7.44
CA GLY A 28 -10.28 -2.37 8.13
C GLY A 28 -11.19 -1.25 7.70
N HIS A 29 -11.38 -0.28 8.58
CA HIS A 29 -12.09 0.97 8.27
C HIS A 29 -11.56 2.11 9.15
N GLY A 30 -11.13 3.19 8.52
CA GLY A 30 -10.53 4.31 9.22
C GLY A 30 -9.33 3.87 10.06
N LEU A 31 -9.40 4.04 11.37
CA LEU A 31 -8.32 3.70 12.30
C LEU A 31 -8.38 2.25 12.84
N TYR A 32 -9.38 1.49 12.46
CA TYR A 32 -9.62 0.16 13.03
C TYR A 32 -9.36 -0.94 12.01
N ALA A 33 -8.63 -1.97 12.44
CA ALA A 33 -8.54 -3.26 11.75
C ALA A 33 -9.40 -4.29 12.49
N GLU A 34 -9.87 -5.31 11.79
CA GLU A 34 -10.72 -6.37 12.33
C GLU A 34 -10.20 -7.74 11.88
N GLY A 35 -10.11 -8.66 12.82
CA GLY A 35 -9.77 -10.05 12.56
C GLY A 35 -10.95 -10.87 12.04
N PRO A 36 -10.68 -12.11 11.59
CA PRO A 36 -11.72 -13.01 11.04
C PRO A 36 -12.86 -13.33 12.00
N GLU A 37 -12.61 -13.32 13.31
CA GLU A 37 -13.61 -13.58 14.35
C GLU A 37 -14.31 -12.30 14.83
N GLY A 38 -14.05 -11.15 14.18
CA GLY A 38 -14.67 -9.87 14.48
C GLY A 38 -14.02 -9.07 15.61
N GLN A 39 -12.87 -9.52 16.15
CA GLN A 39 -12.13 -8.71 17.11
C GLN A 39 -11.54 -7.46 16.45
N LYS A 40 -11.68 -6.32 17.11
CA LYS A 40 -11.25 -5.02 16.60
C LYS A 40 -9.96 -4.57 17.26
N TYR A 41 -9.09 -4.00 16.45
CA TYR A 41 -7.82 -3.44 16.86
C TYR A 41 -7.73 -1.98 16.43
N LEU A 42 -7.37 -1.09 17.34
CA LEU A 42 -7.03 0.28 17.01
C LEU A 42 -5.59 0.31 16.46
N ASP A 43 -5.43 0.73 15.23
CA ASP A 43 -4.14 0.72 14.56
C ASP A 43 -3.34 2.00 14.80
N PHE A 44 -2.25 1.88 15.55
CA PHE A 44 -1.25 2.93 15.73
C PHE A 44 -0.02 2.75 14.81
N THR A 45 0.02 1.70 13.99
CA THR A 45 1.17 1.41 13.12
C THR A 45 1.01 1.96 11.72
N SER A 46 -0.23 2.13 11.27
CA SER A 46 -0.58 2.59 9.90
C SER A 46 0.14 1.83 8.79
N GLY A 47 0.43 0.53 8.99
CA GLY A 47 1.24 -0.24 8.04
C GLY A 47 2.63 0.37 7.82
N ILE A 48 3.25 0.89 8.89
CA ILE A 48 4.52 1.65 8.87
C ILE A 48 4.41 2.91 7.99
N GLY A 49 3.30 3.68 8.20
CA GLY A 49 3.03 4.95 7.52
C GLY A 49 2.38 4.85 6.13
N VAL A 50 2.16 3.65 5.61
CA VAL A 50 1.54 3.45 4.29
C VAL A 50 0.05 3.84 4.30
N ASN A 51 -0.68 3.48 5.36
CA ASN A 51 -2.11 3.75 5.52
C ASN A 51 -2.38 5.13 6.16
N SER A 52 -1.71 6.18 5.70
CA SER A 52 -1.85 7.54 6.25
C SER A 52 -3.25 8.14 6.11
N LEU A 53 -4.07 7.63 5.20
CA LEU A 53 -5.49 7.99 5.04
C LEU A 53 -6.43 7.11 5.88
N GLY A 54 -5.89 6.12 6.60
CA GLY A 54 -6.66 5.08 7.26
C GLY A 54 -7.03 3.94 6.30
N TYR A 55 -7.66 2.91 6.86
CA TYR A 55 -8.14 1.75 6.07
C TYR A 55 -9.35 2.12 5.23
N CYS A 56 -9.36 1.68 3.99
CA CYS A 56 -10.49 1.75 3.06
C CYS A 56 -11.04 3.17 2.87
N ASP A 57 -10.15 4.18 2.78
CA ASP A 57 -10.56 5.52 2.36
C ASP A 57 -11.26 5.45 1.00
N LEU A 58 -12.50 5.92 0.93
CA LEU A 58 -13.35 5.77 -0.26
C LEU A 58 -12.77 6.51 -1.47
N THR A 59 -12.26 7.72 -1.27
CA THR A 59 -11.70 8.53 -2.37
C THR A 59 -10.49 7.86 -3.00
N TRP A 60 -9.62 7.29 -2.15
CA TRP A 60 -8.45 6.53 -2.61
C TRP A 60 -8.86 5.25 -3.33
N ALA A 61 -9.78 4.46 -2.73
CA ALA A 61 -10.24 3.19 -3.29
C ALA A 61 -10.93 3.36 -4.65
N GLU A 62 -11.79 4.37 -4.77
CA GLU A 62 -12.48 4.72 -6.02
C GLU A 62 -11.48 5.14 -7.11
N ALA A 63 -10.52 6.01 -6.77
CA ALA A 63 -9.50 6.46 -7.73
C ALA A 63 -8.63 5.30 -8.25
N VAL A 64 -8.24 4.36 -7.37
CA VAL A 64 -7.48 3.16 -7.77
C VAL A 64 -8.35 2.25 -8.64
N SER A 65 -9.59 2.00 -8.25
CA SER A 65 -10.54 1.18 -9.00
C SER A 65 -10.79 1.76 -10.40
N GLU A 66 -11.08 3.05 -10.49
CA GLU A 66 -11.28 3.74 -11.78
C GLU A 66 -10.06 3.59 -12.70
N GLN A 67 -8.85 3.86 -12.17
CA GLN A 67 -7.64 3.75 -12.98
C GLN A 67 -7.32 2.31 -13.39
N ALA A 68 -7.61 1.32 -12.53
CA ALA A 68 -7.43 -0.10 -12.85
C ALA A 68 -8.33 -0.56 -14.00
N HIS A 69 -9.55 -0.03 -14.10
CA HIS A 69 -10.45 -0.30 -15.23
C HIS A 69 -10.07 0.47 -16.51
N LYS A 70 -9.27 1.52 -16.40
CA LYS A 70 -8.91 2.38 -17.52
C LYS A 70 -7.57 1.98 -18.16
N LEU A 71 -6.53 1.85 -17.37
CA LEU A 71 -5.18 1.51 -17.82
C LEU A 71 -4.28 1.19 -16.62
N GLN A 72 -3.87 -0.08 -16.45
CA GLN A 72 -3.10 -0.52 -15.31
C GLN A 72 -1.60 -0.25 -15.45
N HIS A 73 -1.02 -0.60 -16.61
CA HIS A 73 0.42 -0.57 -16.81
C HIS A 73 0.79 -0.41 -18.28
N THR A 74 1.87 0.34 -18.53
CA THR A 74 2.43 0.53 -19.89
C THR A 74 3.94 0.43 -19.94
N SER A 75 4.59 0.11 -18.82
CA SER A 75 6.03 0.26 -18.58
C SER A 75 6.52 1.71 -18.82
N ASN A 76 7.83 1.93 -18.80
CA ASN A 76 8.44 3.24 -19.09
C ASN A 76 8.62 3.50 -20.60
N LEU A 77 8.04 2.66 -21.47
CA LEU A 77 8.09 2.86 -22.91
C LEU A 77 7.11 3.92 -23.42
N TYR A 78 6.09 4.24 -22.65
CA TYR A 78 5.02 5.16 -23.04
C TYR A 78 4.74 6.21 -21.98
N TYR A 79 4.25 7.36 -22.41
CA TYR A 79 3.83 8.44 -21.51
C TYR A 79 2.42 8.18 -20.97
N THR A 80 2.22 8.43 -19.67
CA THR A 80 0.90 8.34 -19.04
C THR A 80 0.57 9.62 -18.27
N ALA A 81 -0.69 10.03 -18.31
CA ALA A 81 -1.13 11.25 -17.63
C ALA A 81 -0.97 11.22 -16.10
N PRO A 82 -1.27 10.13 -15.38
CA PRO A 82 -1.10 10.08 -13.92
C PRO A 82 0.34 10.31 -13.48
N CYS A 83 1.32 9.68 -14.15
CA CYS A 83 2.74 9.81 -13.85
C CYS A 83 3.19 11.28 -13.93
N GLY A 84 2.94 11.95 -15.06
CA GLY A 84 3.33 13.34 -15.26
C GLY A 84 2.62 14.32 -14.30
N LYS A 85 1.34 14.09 -14.00
CA LYS A 85 0.58 14.90 -13.03
C LYS A 85 1.16 14.79 -11.63
N LEU A 86 1.50 13.58 -11.17
CA LEU A 86 2.11 13.35 -9.87
C LEU A 86 3.49 13.98 -9.79
N ALA A 87 4.36 13.76 -10.79
CA ALA A 87 5.69 14.36 -10.85
C ALA A 87 5.63 15.90 -10.74
N LYS A 88 4.74 16.55 -11.54
CA LYS A 88 4.53 18.00 -11.46
C LYS A 88 4.11 18.46 -10.06
N LYS A 89 3.20 17.73 -9.40
CA LYS A 89 2.72 18.07 -8.06
C LYS A 89 3.84 17.96 -7.02
N LEU A 90 4.66 16.91 -7.09
CA LEU A 90 5.80 16.69 -6.22
C LEU A 90 6.86 17.80 -6.41
N CYS A 91 7.28 18.06 -7.63
CA CYS A 91 8.26 19.12 -7.94
C CYS A 91 7.81 20.49 -7.39
N LYS A 92 6.53 20.85 -7.58
CA LYS A 92 5.98 22.12 -7.05
C LYS A 92 6.01 22.20 -5.52
N ARG A 93 5.85 21.08 -4.82
CA ARG A 93 5.82 21.04 -3.34
C ARG A 93 7.20 20.97 -2.71
N THR A 94 8.14 20.30 -3.37
CA THR A 94 9.50 20.10 -2.85
C THR A 94 10.52 21.12 -3.32
N GLY A 95 10.21 21.87 -4.38
CA GLY A 95 11.17 22.76 -5.05
C GLY A 95 12.16 22.03 -5.95
N MET A 96 12.07 20.71 -6.09
CA MET A 96 12.90 19.90 -6.98
C MET A 96 12.46 20.04 -8.44
N ASN A 97 13.37 19.77 -9.38
CA ASN A 97 13.11 19.95 -10.80
C ASN A 97 12.51 18.71 -11.47
N LYS A 98 12.85 17.51 -11.00
CA LYS A 98 12.44 16.23 -11.59
C LYS A 98 12.20 15.18 -10.51
N VAL A 99 11.47 14.12 -10.85
CA VAL A 99 11.16 12.98 -9.99
C VAL A 99 11.57 11.70 -10.69
N PHE A 100 12.23 10.82 -9.96
CA PHE A 100 12.41 9.42 -10.29
C PHE A 100 11.42 8.58 -9.47
N PHE A 101 10.71 7.67 -10.12
CA PHE A 101 9.81 6.72 -9.47
C PHE A 101 10.45 5.33 -9.46
N GLY A 102 10.87 4.86 -8.29
CA GLY A 102 11.35 3.51 -8.05
C GLY A 102 10.29 2.65 -7.35
N ASN A 103 10.49 1.34 -7.27
CA ASN A 103 9.56 0.42 -6.60
C ASN A 103 9.84 0.29 -5.09
N SER A 104 10.98 0.74 -4.62
CA SER A 104 11.38 0.63 -3.22
C SER A 104 12.29 1.77 -2.77
N GLY A 105 12.41 1.96 -1.46
CA GLY A 105 13.37 2.89 -0.90
C GLY A 105 14.83 2.54 -1.24
N ALA A 106 15.15 1.25 -1.36
CA ALA A 106 16.47 0.81 -1.80
C ALA A 106 16.79 1.28 -3.22
N GLU A 107 15.87 1.08 -4.17
CA GLU A 107 16.03 1.57 -5.55
C GLU A 107 16.11 3.10 -5.62
N ALA A 108 15.36 3.81 -4.78
CA ALA A 108 15.46 5.26 -4.70
C ALA A 108 16.84 5.71 -4.20
N ASN A 109 17.41 5.02 -3.21
CA ASN A 109 18.77 5.31 -2.73
C ASN A 109 19.86 4.97 -3.77
N GLU A 110 19.66 3.92 -4.55
CA GLU A 110 20.59 3.57 -5.64
C GLU A 110 20.58 4.60 -6.79
N ALA A 111 19.52 5.38 -6.91
CA ALA A 111 19.36 6.39 -7.98
C ALA A 111 19.95 7.76 -7.64
N VAL A 112 20.46 7.97 -6.40
CA VAL A 112 21.02 9.28 -5.92
C VAL A 112 22.55 9.39 -6.17
#